data_1553516cd93331df8850949b1505dbcd
#
_entry.id   1553516cd93331df8850949b1505dbcd
#
_cell.length_a   1.000
_cell.length_b   1.000
_cell.length_c   1.000
_cell.angle_alpha   90.00
_cell.angle_beta   90.00
_cell.angle_gamma   90.00
#
_symmetry.space_group_name_H-M   'P 1'
#
loop_
_entity.id
_entity.type
_entity.pdbx_description
1 polymer ?
#
loop_
_entity_poly.entity_id
_entity_poly.type
_entity_poly.pdbx_seq_one_letter_code
_entity_poly.pdbx_strand_id
1 'polypeptide(L)'
;MLRHALLSLSLTLPLVFAACDGADRLAAPPVTAERFGVPNALVPSGGSIQAAIDAAAPGAVILISPGTYHEALTVAKAGIKLVGRGDVTIENPGDAEDGISVSDAGDGFALVNVTVRGFEENGVLLTGVDGFLLANVRAIDNGEYGLFPVFSSNGVIERCRASGHSDTGIYVGQSHHVIIFGSVAFGNVNGIELENSSDVQAVGNETFDNVAGILVVLLPGLDIKTSANILVAGNRVHDNNHPNFAAPGEIESFVPSGSGILVVGTDRTTVSQNVVTGNAFTGIAVGSTLLLGALAGLPPEAFADIEPNPDGARITRNVATGNGAASPIPFLPGVDLLWDGSGTGNCWERNRFGSSYPAPLPACVNAS
;
A
#
# COMPACT_ATOMS: atom_id res chain seq x y z
N MET A 1 -0.38 49.44 -17.05
CA MET A 1 0.40 48.57 -16.17
C MET A 1 -0.55 47.88 -15.20
N LEU A 2 -1.13 46.75 -15.58
CA LEU A 2 -1.96 45.94 -14.71
C LEU A 2 -1.14 44.70 -14.27
N ARG A 3 -0.90 44.62 -12.95
CA ARG A 3 -0.27 43.42 -12.32
C ARG A 3 -1.36 42.39 -12.07
N HIS A 4 -1.22 41.23 -12.68
CA HIS A 4 -2.05 40.06 -12.35
C HIS A 4 -1.46 39.42 -11.09
N ALA A 5 -2.25 39.37 -10.03
CA ALA A 5 -1.95 38.60 -8.82
C ALA A 5 -2.48 37.18 -9.02
N LEU A 6 -1.59 36.21 -9.07
CA LEU A 6 -1.91 34.79 -9.00
C LEU A 6 -2.23 34.45 -7.53
N LEU A 7 -3.47 34.15 -7.22
CA LEU A 7 -3.85 33.54 -5.94
C LEU A 7 -3.54 32.04 -6.02
N SER A 8 -2.52 31.61 -5.32
CA SER A 8 -2.31 30.20 -5.00
C SER A 8 -3.28 29.80 -3.90
N LEU A 9 -4.27 28.99 -4.24
CA LEU A 9 -5.22 28.41 -3.28
C LEU A 9 -4.56 27.16 -2.68
N SER A 10 -3.88 27.32 -1.54
CA SER A 10 -3.42 26.18 -0.73
C SER A 10 -4.64 25.58 -0.01
N LEU A 11 -5.08 24.42 -0.44
CA LEU A 11 -6.14 23.65 0.20
C LEU A 11 -5.56 22.93 1.43
N THR A 12 -5.54 23.61 2.58
CA THR A 12 -5.28 22.97 3.87
C THR A 12 -6.55 22.28 4.34
N LEU A 13 -6.61 20.97 4.20
CA LEU A 13 -7.67 20.14 4.75
C LEU A 13 -7.45 20.04 6.28
N PRO A 14 -8.37 20.51 7.14
CA PRO A 14 -8.23 20.30 8.58
C PRO A 14 -8.53 18.84 8.91
N LEU A 15 -7.51 18.09 9.35
CA LEU A 15 -7.70 16.78 9.99
C LEU A 15 -8.38 16.99 11.35
N VAL A 16 -9.69 16.82 11.39
CA VAL A 16 -10.43 16.73 12.65
C VAL A 16 -10.38 15.27 13.12
N PHE A 17 -9.49 14.97 14.06
CA PHE A 17 -9.51 13.69 14.77
C PHE A 17 -10.56 13.76 15.89
N ALA A 18 -11.72 13.15 15.68
CA ALA A 18 -12.63 12.80 16.74
C ALA A 18 -12.37 11.35 17.16
N ALA A 19 -11.79 11.17 18.36
CA ALA A 19 -11.78 9.88 19.00
C ALA A 19 -13.23 9.61 19.49
N CYS A 20 -13.91 8.65 18.87
CA CYS A 20 -15.18 8.10 19.36
C CYS A 20 -15.10 6.58 19.37
N ASP A 21 -15.41 6.02 20.51
CA ASP A 21 -15.76 4.63 20.73
C ASP A 21 -16.93 4.21 19.83
N GLY A 22 -16.83 3.00 19.30
CA GLY A 22 -17.93 2.12 18.92
C GLY A 22 -18.86 2.56 17.80
N ALA A 23 -18.85 1.79 16.70
CA ALA A 23 -19.92 1.59 15.73
C ALA A 23 -20.39 2.82 14.91
N ASP A 24 -20.36 2.64 13.63
CA ASP A 24 -20.68 3.51 12.51
C ASP A 24 -19.49 4.32 12.00
N ARG A 25 -18.61 3.62 11.29
CA ARG A 25 -17.82 4.29 10.25
C ARG A 25 -18.83 4.97 9.35
N LEU A 26 -18.95 6.29 9.46
CA LEU A 26 -19.68 7.08 8.49
C LEU A 26 -19.12 6.68 7.12
N ALA A 27 -19.86 5.88 6.38
CA ALA A 27 -19.50 5.51 5.03
C ALA A 27 -19.37 6.83 4.27
N ALA A 28 -18.12 7.20 3.93
CA ALA A 28 -17.93 8.34 3.06
C ALA A 28 -18.78 8.10 1.78
N PRO A 29 -19.39 9.14 1.23
CA PRO A 29 -20.24 8.96 0.07
C PRO A 29 -19.49 8.23 -1.03
N PRO A 30 -20.13 7.30 -1.76
CA PRO A 30 -19.50 6.56 -2.81
C PRO A 30 -18.90 7.52 -3.84
N VAL A 31 -17.70 7.20 -4.34
CA VAL A 31 -17.13 7.93 -5.47
C VAL A 31 -18.01 7.65 -6.68
N THR A 32 -18.67 8.66 -7.21
CA THR A 32 -19.60 8.53 -8.34
C THR A 32 -18.98 9.14 -9.60
N ALA A 33 -19.49 8.73 -10.76
CA ALA A 33 -19.07 9.29 -12.06
C ALA A 33 -19.21 10.81 -12.13
N GLU A 34 -20.15 11.39 -11.39
CA GLU A 34 -20.39 12.85 -11.33
C GLU A 34 -19.16 13.62 -10.82
N ARG A 35 -18.29 12.98 -10.05
CA ARG A 35 -16.99 13.58 -9.64
C ARG A 35 -16.11 13.94 -10.85
N PHE A 36 -16.26 13.24 -11.97
CA PHE A 36 -15.43 13.39 -13.16
C PHE A 36 -16.08 14.17 -14.30
N GLY A 37 -17.31 14.65 -14.12
CA GLY A 37 -18.07 15.38 -15.14
C GLY A 37 -19.03 14.49 -15.95
N VAL A 38 -19.42 14.98 -17.13
CA VAL A 38 -20.37 14.25 -17.99
C VAL A 38 -19.69 13.07 -18.66
N PRO A 39 -20.25 11.85 -18.55
CA PRO A 39 -19.70 10.67 -19.22
C PRO A 39 -19.65 10.82 -20.75
N ASN A 40 -18.56 10.38 -21.34
CA ASN A 40 -18.35 10.46 -22.79
C ASN A 40 -18.75 9.16 -23.50
N ALA A 41 -18.74 8.02 -22.78
CA ALA A 41 -19.09 6.72 -23.33
C ALA A 41 -19.78 5.84 -22.29
N LEU A 42 -20.58 4.89 -22.75
CA LEU A 42 -21.21 3.85 -21.96
C LEU A 42 -20.88 2.50 -22.57
N VAL A 43 -20.29 1.62 -21.79
CA VAL A 43 -20.13 0.20 -22.13
C VAL A 43 -21.38 -0.54 -21.64
N PRO A 44 -22.22 -1.08 -22.52
CA PRO A 44 -23.37 -1.88 -22.12
C PRO A 44 -22.89 -3.24 -21.57
N SER A 45 -23.78 -3.93 -20.83
CA SER A 45 -23.50 -5.31 -20.41
C SER A 45 -23.22 -6.19 -21.63
N GLY A 46 -22.11 -6.95 -21.58
CA GLY A 46 -21.60 -7.76 -22.70
C GLY A 46 -20.93 -6.97 -23.82
N GLY A 47 -20.73 -5.68 -23.64
CA GLY A 47 -19.87 -4.87 -24.54
C GLY A 47 -18.39 -5.06 -24.20
N SER A 48 -17.50 -4.43 -24.98
CA SER A 48 -16.05 -4.41 -24.71
C SER A 48 -15.62 -3.10 -24.08
N ILE A 49 -14.94 -3.22 -22.93
CA ILE A 49 -14.32 -2.07 -22.24
C ILE A 49 -13.11 -1.61 -23.04
N GLN A 50 -12.29 -2.53 -23.55
CA GLN A 50 -11.12 -2.16 -24.35
C GLN A 50 -11.50 -1.39 -25.61
N ALA A 51 -12.54 -1.84 -26.32
CA ALA A 51 -13.01 -1.09 -27.50
C ALA A 51 -13.48 0.34 -27.16
N ALA A 52 -14.07 0.55 -25.99
CA ALA A 52 -14.44 1.87 -25.52
C ALA A 52 -13.21 2.73 -25.16
N ILE A 53 -12.18 2.15 -24.55
CA ILE A 53 -10.89 2.82 -24.29
C ILE A 53 -10.24 3.22 -25.62
N ASP A 54 -10.22 2.33 -26.61
CA ASP A 54 -9.57 2.56 -27.91
C ASP A 54 -10.26 3.69 -28.69
N ALA A 55 -11.57 3.76 -28.60
CA ALA A 55 -12.36 4.82 -29.26
C ALA A 55 -12.37 6.17 -28.52
N ALA A 56 -12.00 6.17 -27.24
CA ALA A 56 -12.10 7.36 -26.40
C ALA A 56 -11.01 8.39 -26.71
N ALA A 57 -11.38 9.67 -26.61
CA ALA A 57 -10.40 10.77 -26.56
C ALA A 57 -9.73 10.83 -25.17
N PRO A 58 -8.52 11.41 -25.06
CA PRO A 58 -7.91 11.71 -23.77
C PRO A 58 -8.87 12.49 -22.86
N GLY A 59 -8.86 12.18 -21.57
CA GLY A 59 -9.73 12.76 -20.57
C GLY A 59 -11.15 12.17 -20.50
N ALA A 60 -11.47 11.18 -21.34
CA ALA A 60 -12.80 10.61 -21.40
C ALA A 60 -13.21 9.89 -20.11
N VAL A 61 -14.48 10.02 -19.75
CA VAL A 61 -15.16 9.26 -18.69
C VAL A 61 -15.99 8.16 -19.34
N ILE A 62 -15.61 6.90 -19.08
CA ILE A 62 -16.24 5.70 -19.61
C ILE A 62 -17.05 5.05 -18.49
N LEU A 63 -18.36 5.03 -18.59
CA LEU A 63 -19.23 4.28 -17.69
C LEU A 63 -19.29 2.82 -18.12
N ILE A 64 -19.20 1.91 -17.15
CA ILE A 64 -19.30 0.47 -17.39
C ILE A 64 -20.56 -0.03 -16.70
N SER A 65 -21.47 -0.65 -17.47
CA SER A 65 -22.70 -1.25 -16.96
C SER A 65 -22.38 -2.50 -16.11
N PRO A 66 -23.28 -2.91 -15.20
CA PRO A 66 -23.09 -4.14 -14.43
C PRO A 66 -22.88 -5.37 -15.33
N GLY A 67 -21.94 -6.24 -14.94
CA GLY A 67 -21.62 -7.45 -15.68
C GLY A 67 -20.22 -7.95 -15.43
N THR A 68 -19.92 -9.16 -15.92
CA THR A 68 -18.58 -9.71 -15.97
C THR A 68 -18.02 -9.53 -17.37
N TYR A 69 -16.81 -8.99 -17.46
CA TYR A 69 -16.09 -8.70 -18.68
C TYR A 69 -14.79 -9.53 -18.68
N HIS A 70 -14.71 -10.49 -19.58
CA HIS A 70 -13.53 -11.35 -19.74
C HIS A 70 -12.56 -10.67 -20.69
N GLU A 71 -11.86 -9.65 -20.17
CA GLU A 71 -10.93 -8.82 -20.92
C GLU A 71 -9.71 -8.50 -20.04
N ALA A 72 -8.55 -8.40 -20.66
CA ALA A 72 -7.36 -7.72 -20.13
C ALA A 72 -7.29 -6.34 -20.76
N LEU A 73 -7.14 -5.28 -19.96
CA LEU A 73 -7.25 -3.91 -20.43
C LEU A 73 -5.89 -3.22 -20.48
N THR A 74 -5.62 -2.51 -21.58
CA THR A 74 -4.47 -1.63 -21.73
C THR A 74 -4.92 -0.17 -21.87
N VAL A 75 -4.34 0.71 -21.05
CA VAL A 75 -4.63 2.14 -21.06
C VAL A 75 -3.35 2.92 -21.34
N ALA A 76 -3.24 3.46 -22.54
CA ALA A 76 -2.12 4.30 -23.00
C ALA A 76 -2.62 5.66 -23.50
N LYS A 77 -3.58 6.24 -22.77
CA LYS A 77 -4.18 7.56 -23.06
C LYS A 77 -4.40 8.34 -21.79
N ALA A 78 -3.95 9.58 -21.78
CA ALA A 78 -4.05 10.44 -20.61
C ALA A 78 -5.50 10.70 -20.18
N GLY A 79 -5.72 10.67 -18.87
CA GLY A 79 -6.95 11.08 -18.23
C GLY A 79 -8.15 10.17 -18.43
N ILE A 80 -7.97 8.95 -18.92
CA ILE A 80 -9.08 7.96 -19.01
C ILE A 80 -9.60 7.63 -17.61
N LYS A 81 -10.92 7.64 -17.48
CA LYS A 81 -11.61 7.30 -16.23
C LYS A 81 -12.60 6.18 -16.50
N LEU A 82 -12.35 5.03 -15.88
CA LEU A 82 -13.21 3.84 -15.93
C LEU A 82 -14.07 3.82 -14.67
N VAL A 83 -15.38 3.91 -14.83
CA VAL A 83 -16.31 4.00 -13.69
C VAL A 83 -17.39 2.92 -13.78
N GLY A 84 -17.34 1.96 -12.87
CA GLY A 84 -18.36 0.93 -12.76
C GLY A 84 -19.67 1.46 -12.19
N ARG A 85 -20.79 1.04 -12.75
CA ARG A 85 -22.15 1.28 -12.28
C ARG A 85 -22.75 0.01 -11.70
N GLY A 86 -22.70 -0.15 -10.37
CA GLY A 86 -23.10 -1.38 -9.70
C GLY A 86 -22.00 -2.45 -9.78
N ASP A 87 -22.37 -3.72 -9.85
CA ASP A 87 -21.42 -4.82 -9.83
C ASP A 87 -20.76 -5.01 -11.21
N VAL A 88 -19.55 -4.48 -11.34
CA VAL A 88 -18.69 -4.62 -12.52
C VAL A 88 -17.50 -5.47 -12.15
N THR A 89 -17.29 -6.57 -12.89
CA THR A 89 -16.14 -7.47 -12.72
C THR A 89 -15.37 -7.56 -14.03
N ILE A 90 -14.07 -7.31 -13.97
CA ILE A 90 -13.09 -7.62 -15.01
C ILE A 90 -12.42 -8.91 -14.57
N GLU A 91 -12.54 -9.95 -15.36
CA GLU A 91 -12.08 -11.28 -15.06
C GLU A 91 -11.15 -11.79 -16.16
N ASN A 92 -10.10 -12.53 -15.77
CA ASN A 92 -9.13 -13.06 -16.71
C ASN A 92 -9.83 -13.80 -17.86
N PRO A 93 -9.53 -13.45 -19.12
CA PRO A 93 -10.07 -14.15 -20.29
C PRO A 93 -9.50 -15.55 -20.49
N GLY A 94 -8.45 -15.93 -19.75
CA GLY A 94 -7.83 -17.26 -19.79
C GLY A 94 -6.39 -17.30 -19.31
N ASP A 95 -5.50 -16.55 -19.93
CA ASP A 95 -4.04 -16.61 -19.74
C ASP A 95 -3.39 -15.18 -19.70
N ALA A 96 -4.14 -14.18 -19.32
CA ALA A 96 -3.60 -12.83 -19.23
C ALA A 96 -2.85 -12.62 -17.89
N GLU A 97 -1.66 -12.04 -17.98
CA GLU A 97 -0.83 -11.70 -16.83
C GLU A 97 -1.50 -10.59 -16.00
N ASP A 98 -1.86 -9.46 -16.63
CA ASP A 98 -2.42 -8.29 -15.96
C ASP A 98 -3.90 -8.07 -16.30
N GLY A 99 -4.66 -7.63 -15.29
CA GLY A 99 -6.06 -7.25 -15.50
C GLY A 99 -6.23 -5.89 -16.16
N ILE A 100 -5.57 -4.89 -15.63
CA ILE A 100 -5.53 -3.54 -16.17
C ILE A 100 -4.11 -3.04 -16.12
N SER A 101 -3.50 -2.84 -17.29
CA SER A 101 -2.15 -2.27 -17.43
C SER A 101 -2.25 -0.81 -17.91
N VAL A 102 -1.69 0.12 -17.13
CA VAL A 102 -1.65 1.55 -17.43
C VAL A 102 -0.20 1.99 -17.56
N SER A 103 0.19 2.51 -18.72
CA SER A 103 1.53 3.07 -18.93
C SER A 103 1.60 4.55 -18.54
N ASP A 104 2.80 5.14 -18.62
CA ASP A 104 3.06 6.58 -18.47
C ASP A 104 2.19 7.48 -19.36
N ALA A 105 1.83 6.99 -20.55
CA ALA A 105 0.88 7.69 -21.42
C ALA A 105 -0.54 7.79 -20.84
N GLY A 106 -0.82 7.06 -19.77
CA GLY A 106 -2.10 7.05 -19.05
C GLY A 106 -2.19 8.02 -17.88
N ASP A 107 -1.33 9.04 -17.79
CA ASP A 107 -1.39 10.05 -16.73
C ASP A 107 -2.80 10.56 -16.46
N GLY A 108 -3.14 10.74 -15.17
CA GLY A 108 -4.48 11.15 -14.76
C GLY A 108 -5.53 10.03 -14.83
N PHE A 109 -5.11 8.76 -14.87
CA PHE A 109 -6.00 7.60 -14.88
C PHE A 109 -6.88 7.51 -13.63
N ALA A 110 -8.13 7.06 -13.79
CA ALA A 110 -8.97 6.70 -12.65
C ALA A 110 -9.70 5.38 -12.90
N LEU A 111 -9.73 4.54 -11.88
CA LEU A 111 -10.54 3.31 -11.81
C LEU A 111 -11.44 3.37 -10.59
N VAL A 112 -12.75 3.22 -10.80
CA VAL A 112 -13.72 3.42 -9.73
C VAL A 112 -14.81 2.35 -9.76
N ASN A 113 -15.10 1.76 -8.60
CA ASN A 113 -16.19 0.78 -8.40
C ASN A 113 -16.09 -0.45 -9.30
N VAL A 114 -14.92 -1.05 -9.42
CA VAL A 114 -14.67 -2.23 -10.26
C VAL A 114 -14.03 -3.33 -9.44
N THR A 115 -14.39 -4.58 -9.72
CA THR A 115 -13.69 -5.78 -9.26
C THR A 115 -12.77 -6.28 -10.37
N VAL A 116 -11.50 -6.59 -10.06
CA VAL A 116 -10.53 -7.18 -10.98
C VAL A 116 -10.03 -8.49 -10.38
N ARG A 117 -10.15 -9.60 -11.09
CA ARG A 117 -9.84 -10.90 -10.50
C ARG A 117 -9.30 -11.95 -11.45
N GLY A 118 -8.52 -12.88 -10.87
CA GLY A 118 -8.11 -14.14 -11.49
C GLY A 118 -7.03 -14.00 -12.55
N PHE A 119 -6.26 -12.91 -12.56
CA PHE A 119 -5.14 -12.70 -13.47
C PHE A 119 -3.88 -13.43 -12.97
N GLU A 120 -2.98 -13.79 -13.87
CA GLU A 120 -1.82 -14.63 -13.54
C GLU A 120 -0.78 -13.87 -12.70
N GLU A 121 -0.64 -12.55 -12.89
CA GLU A 121 0.27 -11.69 -12.12
C GLU A 121 -0.51 -10.57 -11.40
N ASN A 122 -0.89 -9.51 -12.10
CA ASN A 122 -1.39 -8.29 -11.44
C ASN A 122 -2.87 -8.02 -11.70
N GLY A 123 -3.57 -7.57 -10.67
CA GLY A 123 -4.92 -7.05 -10.87
C GLY A 123 -4.91 -5.71 -11.60
N VAL A 124 -4.24 -4.70 -11.05
CA VAL A 124 -4.11 -3.36 -11.65
C VAL A 124 -2.66 -2.90 -11.57
N LEU A 125 -1.99 -2.88 -12.69
CA LEU A 125 -0.62 -2.41 -12.86
C LEU A 125 -0.61 -0.98 -13.41
N LEU A 126 0.06 -0.05 -12.71
CA LEU A 126 0.33 1.31 -13.17
C LEU A 126 1.84 1.52 -13.23
N THR A 127 2.39 1.74 -14.42
CA THR A 127 3.82 1.94 -14.60
C THR A 127 4.12 3.37 -15.05
N GLY A 128 4.78 4.16 -14.20
CA GLY A 128 5.20 5.53 -14.53
C GLY A 128 4.06 6.55 -14.61
N VAL A 129 2.90 6.27 -14.00
CA VAL A 129 1.70 7.10 -14.12
C VAL A 129 1.75 8.28 -13.15
N ASP A 130 1.64 9.51 -13.65
CA ASP A 130 1.51 10.70 -12.84
C ASP A 130 0.04 11.10 -12.66
N GLY A 131 -0.39 11.20 -11.40
CA GLY A 131 -1.77 11.53 -11.05
C GLY A 131 -2.73 10.38 -11.33
N PHE A 132 -2.99 9.53 -10.35
CA PHE A 132 -3.96 8.44 -10.50
C PHE A 132 -4.95 8.35 -9.33
N LEU A 133 -6.10 7.73 -9.58
CA LEU A 133 -7.09 7.42 -8.56
C LEU A 133 -7.59 5.98 -8.71
N LEU A 134 -7.35 5.16 -7.70
CA LEU A 134 -8.01 3.86 -7.53
C LEU A 134 -8.99 3.98 -6.37
N ALA A 135 -10.30 3.93 -6.63
CA ALA A 135 -11.31 4.17 -5.62
C ALA A 135 -12.38 3.07 -5.61
N ASN A 136 -12.59 2.46 -4.44
CA ASN A 136 -13.53 1.35 -4.27
C ASN A 136 -13.28 0.22 -5.28
N VAL A 137 -12.00 -0.08 -5.54
CA VAL A 137 -11.55 -1.20 -6.38
C VAL A 137 -11.40 -2.44 -5.51
N ARG A 138 -11.83 -3.59 -6.02
CA ARG A 138 -11.60 -4.89 -5.39
C ARG A 138 -10.66 -5.69 -6.29
N ALA A 139 -9.46 -5.98 -5.81
CA ALA A 139 -8.53 -6.91 -6.44
C ALA A 139 -8.60 -8.25 -5.70
N ILE A 140 -8.94 -9.32 -6.39
CA ILE A 140 -9.25 -10.62 -5.75
C ILE A 140 -8.56 -11.74 -6.53
N ASP A 141 -7.76 -12.54 -5.82
CA ASP A 141 -7.16 -13.77 -6.37
C ASP A 141 -6.44 -13.52 -7.71
N ASN A 142 -5.64 -12.45 -7.79
CA ASN A 142 -4.67 -12.30 -8.86
C ASN A 142 -3.32 -12.90 -8.39
N GLY A 143 -2.44 -13.26 -9.30
CA GLY A 143 -1.27 -14.09 -8.98
C GLY A 143 -0.34 -13.44 -7.97
N GLU A 144 0.25 -12.29 -8.30
CA GLU A 144 1.25 -11.64 -7.45
C GLU A 144 0.70 -10.42 -6.72
N TYR A 145 0.22 -9.40 -7.44
CA TYR A 145 -0.21 -8.14 -6.85
C TYR A 145 -1.69 -7.83 -7.09
N GLY A 146 -2.32 -7.24 -6.09
CA GLY A 146 -3.68 -6.73 -6.25
C GLY A 146 -3.73 -5.39 -6.97
N LEU A 147 -3.19 -4.34 -6.33
CA LEU A 147 -3.03 -2.98 -6.86
C LEU A 147 -1.54 -2.62 -6.84
N PHE A 148 -0.96 -2.36 -8.00
CA PHE A 148 0.48 -2.28 -8.20
C PHE A 148 0.91 -1.00 -8.95
N PRO A 149 0.87 0.18 -8.34
CA PRO A 149 1.57 1.35 -8.88
C PRO A 149 3.09 1.25 -8.63
N VAL A 150 3.87 1.32 -9.71
CA VAL A 150 5.33 1.34 -9.71
C VAL A 150 5.84 2.50 -10.55
N PHE A 151 6.92 3.18 -10.13
CA PHE A 151 7.45 4.41 -10.76
C PHE A 151 6.40 5.52 -10.92
N SER A 152 5.33 5.48 -10.12
CA SER A 152 4.16 6.33 -10.26
C SER A 152 4.13 7.44 -9.20
N SER A 153 3.37 8.50 -9.45
CA SER A 153 3.35 9.66 -8.56
C SER A 153 1.99 10.33 -8.44
N ASN A 154 1.82 11.14 -7.38
CA ASN A 154 0.63 11.95 -7.14
C ASN A 154 -0.67 11.14 -7.15
N GLY A 155 -0.62 9.94 -6.56
CA GLY A 155 -1.67 8.95 -6.61
C GLY A 155 -2.52 8.85 -5.33
N VAL A 156 -3.76 8.39 -5.49
CA VAL A 156 -4.65 8.06 -4.37
C VAL A 156 -5.25 6.68 -4.57
N ILE A 157 -5.12 5.85 -3.54
CA ILE A 157 -5.77 4.54 -3.43
C ILE A 157 -6.73 4.63 -2.24
N GLU A 158 -8.03 4.72 -2.49
CA GLU A 158 -8.99 4.94 -1.42
C GLU A 158 -10.10 3.88 -1.39
N ARG A 159 -10.38 3.36 -0.18
CA ARG A 159 -11.48 2.40 0.05
C ARG A 159 -11.42 1.17 -0.86
N CYS A 160 -10.22 0.77 -1.22
CA CYS A 160 -9.98 -0.43 -2.00
C CYS A 160 -9.95 -1.67 -1.11
N ARG A 161 -10.09 -2.84 -1.72
CA ARG A 161 -10.01 -4.13 -1.05
C ARG A 161 -9.14 -5.06 -1.89
N ALA A 162 -8.13 -5.67 -1.27
CA ALA A 162 -7.20 -6.59 -1.94
C ALA A 162 -7.06 -7.89 -1.14
N SER A 163 -7.20 -9.04 -1.81
CA SER A 163 -7.08 -10.34 -1.14
C SER A 163 -6.69 -11.47 -2.08
N GLY A 164 -5.92 -12.44 -1.55
CA GLY A 164 -5.58 -13.68 -2.25
C GLY A 164 -4.40 -13.55 -3.20
N HIS A 165 -3.42 -12.67 -2.90
CA HIS A 165 -2.24 -12.42 -3.73
C HIS A 165 -1.01 -13.09 -3.11
N SER A 166 -0.17 -13.74 -3.94
CA SER A 166 1.02 -14.47 -3.47
C SER A 166 2.19 -13.56 -3.11
N ASP A 167 2.05 -12.27 -3.35
CA ASP A 167 2.91 -11.21 -2.89
C ASP A 167 2.07 -10.16 -2.16
N THR A 168 1.77 -9.01 -2.72
CA THR A 168 1.19 -7.90 -1.99
C THR A 168 -0.22 -7.52 -2.45
N GLY A 169 -1.12 -7.31 -1.49
CA GLY A 169 -2.48 -6.82 -1.78
C GLY A 169 -2.50 -5.41 -2.37
N ILE A 170 -1.86 -4.45 -1.70
CA ILE A 170 -1.73 -3.06 -2.15
C ILE A 170 -0.27 -2.65 -2.07
N TYR A 171 0.38 -2.57 -3.19
CA TYR A 171 1.79 -2.21 -3.32
C TYR A 171 1.96 -0.78 -3.84
N VAL A 172 2.97 -0.08 -3.36
CA VAL A 172 3.46 1.20 -3.90
C VAL A 172 4.97 1.12 -3.93
N GLY A 173 5.56 0.91 -5.10
CA GLY A 173 7.00 0.76 -5.25
C GLY A 173 7.63 1.81 -6.14
N GLN A 174 8.85 2.23 -5.76
CA GLN A 174 9.67 3.18 -6.52
C GLN A 174 8.90 4.44 -6.91
N SER A 175 8.00 4.88 -6.03
CA SER A 175 6.97 5.89 -6.27
C SER A 175 7.04 7.02 -5.24
N HIS A 176 6.33 8.12 -5.50
CA HIS A 176 6.30 9.23 -4.55
C HIS A 176 4.96 9.97 -4.54
N HIS A 177 4.65 10.64 -3.40
CA HIS A 177 3.41 11.39 -3.18
C HIS A 177 2.15 10.54 -3.40
N VAL A 178 2.12 9.31 -2.88
CA VAL A 178 0.97 8.41 -2.95
C VAL A 178 0.30 8.28 -1.58
N ILE A 179 -1.02 8.27 -1.57
CA ILE A 179 -1.82 8.09 -0.36
C ILE A 179 -2.69 6.84 -0.49
N ILE A 180 -2.55 5.91 0.47
CA ILE A 180 -3.43 4.74 0.63
C ILE A 180 -4.34 5.03 1.83
N PHE A 181 -5.64 5.14 1.60
CA PHE A 181 -6.57 5.57 2.65
C PHE A 181 -7.81 4.67 2.75
N GLY A 182 -8.13 4.25 3.99
CA GLY A 182 -9.39 3.56 4.29
C GLY A 182 -9.58 2.23 3.55
N SER A 183 -8.49 1.62 3.11
CA SER A 183 -8.48 0.38 2.33
C SER A 183 -8.32 -0.84 3.25
N VAL A 184 -8.65 -2.03 2.74
CA VAL A 184 -8.60 -3.30 3.47
C VAL A 184 -7.79 -4.30 2.67
N ALA A 185 -6.76 -4.91 3.29
CA ALA A 185 -5.97 -5.97 2.67
C ALA A 185 -5.86 -7.19 3.59
N PHE A 186 -6.16 -8.38 3.05
CA PHE A 186 -6.17 -9.62 3.84
C PHE A 186 -5.94 -10.85 2.96
N GLY A 187 -5.40 -11.91 3.56
CA GLY A 187 -5.13 -13.17 2.85
C GLY A 187 -4.04 -13.04 1.78
N ASN A 188 -3.09 -12.11 1.95
CA ASN A 188 -1.95 -11.92 1.06
C ASN A 188 -0.64 -12.26 1.79
N VAL A 189 0.49 -12.24 1.11
CA VAL A 189 1.78 -12.26 1.81
C VAL A 189 1.97 -10.91 2.51
N ASN A 190 2.03 -9.81 1.80
CA ASN A 190 1.98 -8.50 2.43
C ASN A 190 0.61 -7.85 2.23
N GLY A 191 0.01 -7.32 3.30
CA GLY A 191 -1.25 -6.59 3.15
C GLY A 191 -1.06 -5.29 2.36
N ILE A 192 -0.20 -4.41 2.86
CA ILE A 192 0.22 -3.15 2.22
C ILE A 192 1.74 -3.11 2.22
N GLU A 193 2.32 -2.75 1.09
CA GLU A 193 3.76 -2.59 0.95
C GLU A 193 4.13 -1.25 0.33
N LEU A 194 5.14 -0.62 0.93
CA LEU A 194 5.72 0.65 0.48
C LEU A 194 7.21 0.42 0.27
N GLU A 195 7.61 0.19 -0.99
CA GLU A 195 8.97 -0.22 -1.33
C GLU A 195 9.72 0.88 -2.07
N ASN A 196 10.96 1.18 -1.66
CA ASN A 196 11.85 2.17 -2.30
C ASN A 196 11.15 3.46 -2.71
N SER A 197 10.23 3.94 -1.85
CA SER A 197 9.32 5.04 -2.15
C SER A 197 9.51 6.20 -1.17
N SER A 198 9.07 7.40 -1.55
CA SER A 198 9.19 8.58 -0.71
C SER A 198 7.90 9.39 -0.65
N ASP A 199 7.68 10.07 0.51
CA ASP A 199 6.50 10.92 0.71
C ASP A 199 5.17 10.16 0.53
N VAL A 200 5.12 8.88 0.94
CA VAL A 200 3.96 8.00 0.84
C VAL A 200 3.25 7.90 2.19
N GLN A 201 1.93 7.79 2.15
CA GLN A 201 1.10 7.70 3.35
C GLN A 201 0.18 6.49 3.29
N ALA A 202 0.22 5.64 4.33
CA ALA A 202 -0.77 4.58 4.57
C ALA A 202 -1.60 4.96 5.81
N VAL A 203 -2.84 5.43 5.61
CA VAL A 203 -3.63 6.06 6.67
C VAL A 203 -5.02 5.43 6.80
N GLY A 204 -5.37 5.01 8.02
CA GLY A 204 -6.72 4.51 8.33
C GLY A 204 -7.10 3.22 7.61
N ASN A 205 -6.14 2.40 7.23
CA ASN A 205 -6.35 1.12 6.58
C ASN A 205 -6.53 -0.01 7.60
N GLU A 206 -7.05 -1.14 7.15
CA GLU A 206 -7.15 -2.36 7.93
C GLU A 206 -6.41 -3.51 7.22
N THR A 207 -5.50 -4.20 7.94
CA THR A 207 -4.78 -5.36 7.43
C THR A 207 -4.88 -6.52 8.43
N PHE A 208 -5.29 -7.69 7.94
CA PHE A 208 -5.43 -8.89 8.77
C PHE A 208 -5.30 -10.17 7.93
N ASP A 209 -4.99 -11.28 8.59
CA ASP A 209 -4.86 -12.59 7.92
C ASP A 209 -3.85 -12.59 6.75
N ASN A 210 -2.84 -11.71 6.81
CA ASN A 210 -1.69 -11.73 5.90
C ASN A 210 -0.49 -12.39 6.62
N VAL A 211 0.59 -12.62 5.91
CA VAL A 211 1.90 -12.98 6.51
C VAL A 211 2.46 -11.78 7.26
N ALA A 212 2.45 -10.60 6.62
CA ALA A 212 2.75 -9.31 7.24
C ALA A 212 1.65 -8.29 6.93
N GLY A 213 1.30 -7.44 7.91
CA GLY A 213 0.22 -6.47 7.75
C GLY A 213 0.61 -5.29 6.87
N ILE A 214 1.63 -4.52 7.29
CA ILE A 214 2.18 -3.37 6.54
C ILE A 214 3.71 -3.49 6.53
N LEU A 215 4.28 -3.52 5.34
CA LEU A 215 5.73 -3.52 5.12
C LEU A 215 6.15 -2.18 4.50
N VAL A 216 7.12 -1.51 5.12
CA VAL A 216 7.81 -0.33 4.60
C VAL A 216 9.26 -0.70 4.44
N VAL A 217 9.76 -0.79 3.21
CA VAL A 217 11.05 -1.43 2.95
C VAL A 217 11.89 -0.68 1.92
N LEU A 218 13.21 -0.72 2.09
CA LEU A 218 14.20 -0.34 1.11
C LEU A 218 14.96 -1.58 0.67
N LEU A 219 14.83 -1.99 -0.57
CA LEU A 219 15.51 -3.14 -1.16
C LEU A 219 16.65 -2.72 -2.09
N PRO A 220 17.75 -3.51 -2.16
CA PRO A 220 18.82 -3.30 -3.13
C PRO A 220 18.41 -3.74 -4.54
N GLY A 221 19.20 -3.36 -5.53
CA GLY A 221 19.02 -3.85 -6.92
C GLY A 221 17.96 -3.11 -7.72
N LEU A 222 17.06 -2.35 -7.09
CA LEU A 222 16.02 -1.56 -7.75
C LEU A 222 16.57 -0.23 -8.30
N ASP A 223 15.83 0.46 -9.16
CA ASP A 223 16.28 1.72 -9.76
C ASP A 223 16.33 2.86 -8.74
N ILE A 224 15.31 2.98 -7.90
CA ILE A 224 15.27 3.95 -6.80
C ILE A 224 16.00 3.35 -5.59
N LYS A 225 17.05 4.06 -5.12
CA LYS A 225 17.96 3.59 -4.05
C LYS A 225 17.67 4.21 -2.69
N THR A 226 16.53 4.86 -2.52
CA THR A 226 16.15 5.56 -1.30
C THR A 226 14.69 5.33 -0.97
N SER A 227 14.38 5.28 0.33
CA SER A 227 13.00 5.25 0.83
C SER A 227 12.91 6.15 2.06
N ALA A 228 12.03 7.15 2.04
CA ALA A 228 12.00 8.12 3.12
C ALA A 228 10.68 8.89 3.25
N ASN A 229 10.49 9.54 4.41
CA ASN A 229 9.32 10.39 4.70
C ASN A 229 7.99 9.63 4.60
N ILE A 230 7.96 8.41 5.07
CA ILE A 230 6.77 7.56 5.03
C ILE A 230 5.91 7.80 6.28
N LEU A 231 4.60 7.88 6.11
CA LEU A 231 3.64 7.96 7.19
C LEU A 231 2.74 6.74 7.23
N VAL A 232 2.80 5.98 8.33
CA VAL A 232 1.88 4.87 8.63
C VAL A 232 1.05 5.27 9.83
N ALA A 233 -0.21 5.71 9.64
CA ALA A 233 -0.97 6.33 10.71
C ALA A 233 -2.43 5.86 10.81
N GLY A 234 -2.91 5.66 12.05
CA GLY A 234 -4.32 5.36 12.31
C GLY A 234 -4.82 4.04 11.72
N ASN A 235 -3.92 3.12 11.37
CA ASN A 235 -4.29 1.83 10.79
C ASN A 235 -4.69 0.83 11.89
N ARG A 236 -5.53 -0.12 11.53
CA ARG A 236 -5.83 -1.31 12.31
C ARG A 236 -5.12 -2.50 11.69
N VAL A 237 -4.10 -3.02 12.38
CA VAL A 237 -3.23 -4.11 11.90
C VAL A 237 -3.32 -5.27 12.88
N HIS A 238 -3.97 -6.37 12.48
CA HIS A 238 -4.24 -7.41 13.46
C HIS A 238 -4.27 -8.81 12.84
N ASP A 239 -3.90 -9.79 13.66
CA ASP A 239 -4.02 -11.20 13.30
C ASP A 239 -3.37 -11.55 11.95
N ASN A 240 -2.26 -10.90 11.59
CA ASN A 240 -1.49 -11.22 10.39
C ASN A 240 -0.60 -12.43 10.66
N ASN A 241 -1.20 -13.59 10.68
CA ASN A 241 -0.57 -14.85 11.08
C ASN A 241 -0.67 -15.92 9.98
N HIS A 242 -0.97 -15.53 8.75
CA HIS A 242 -1.03 -16.49 7.66
C HIS A 242 0.34 -17.15 7.47
N PRO A 243 0.43 -18.48 7.34
CA PRO A 243 1.68 -19.12 6.93
C PRO A 243 2.18 -18.52 5.62
N ASN A 244 3.48 -18.23 5.53
CA ASN A 244 4.03 -17.64 4.31
C ASN A 244 3.87 -18.62 3.14
N PHE A 245 3.24 -18.18 2.06
CA PHE A 245 2.90 -18.95 0.86
C PHE A 245 3.48 -18.33 -0.43
N ALA A 246 4.37 -17.31 -0.29
CA ALA A 246 5.13 -16.78 -1.42
C ALA A 246 5.95 -17.88 -2.10
N ALA A 247 6.22 -17.71 -3.37
CA ALA A 247 7.00 -18.66 -4.13
C ALA A 247 8.39 -18.85 -3.52
N PRO A 248 8.87 -20.08 -3.34
CA PRO A 248 10.17 -20.33 -2.73
C PRO A 248 11.31 -19.68 -3.52
N GLY A 249 12.10 -18.83 -2.84
CA GLY A 249 13.24 -18.11 -3.43
C GLY A 249 12.94 -16.65 -3.79
N GLU A 250 11.69 -16.26 -3.86
CA GLU A 250 11.31 -14.85 -3.95
C GLU A 250 11.57 -14.16 -2.61
N ILE A 251 11.84 -12.84 -2.65
CA ILE A 251 12.21 -12.07 -1.45
C ILE A 251 11.08 -12.09 -0.39
N GLU A 252 9.85 -12.12 -0.83
CA GLU A 252 8.63 -12.17 -0.02
C GLU A 252 8.54 -13.47 0.79
N SER A 253 9.16 -14.56 0.30
CA SER A 253 9.22 -15.85 1.03
C SER A 253 10.01 -15.75 2.34
N PHE A 254 10.81 -14.71 2.52
CA PHE A 254 11.59 -14.45 3.74
C PHE A 254 10.88 -13.49 4.70
N VAL A 255 9.74 -12.94 4.34
CA VAL A 255 8.93 -12.11 5.25
C VAL A 255 8.43 -12.96 6.41
N PRO A 256 8.74 -12.59 7.66
CA PRO A 256 8.36 -13.40 8.81
C PRO A 256 6.84 -13.38 9.05
N SER A 257 6.21 -14.56 9.07
CA SER A 257 4.79 -14.67 9.43
C SER A 257 4.54 -14.18 10.86
N GLY A 258 3.40 -13.55 11.07
CA GLY A 258 3.06 -12.96 12.37
C GLY A 258 3.52 -11.53 12.54
N SER A 259 3.85 -10.85 11.46
CA SER A 259 4.33 -9.46 11.48
C SER A 259 3.19 -8.45 11.34
N GLY A 260 3.14 -7.47 12.25
CA GLY A 260 2.18 -6.37 12.17
C GLY A 260 2.64 -5.27 11.20
N ILE A 261 3.48 -4.34 11.68
CA ILE A 261 4.08 -3.25 10.89
C ILE A 261 5.60 -3.43 10.91
N LEU A 262 6.21 -3.55 9.74
CA LEU A 262 7.65 -3.65 9.56
C LEU A 262 8.17 -2.37 8.89
N VAL A 263 9.23 -1.77 9.47
CA VAL A 263 9.98 -0.62 8.93
C VAL A 263 11.41 -1.06 8.74
N VAL A 264 11.83 -1.27 7.51
CA VAL A 264 13.08 -1.95 7.16
C VAL A 264 13.92 -1.08 6.23
N GLY A 265 15.04 -0.55 6.72
CA GLY A 265 16.00 0.24 5.95
C GLY A 265 15.47 1.60 5.45
N THR A 266 14.34 2.08 5.95
CA THR A 266 13.71 3.32 5.45
C THR A 266 13.88 4.48 6.40
N ASP A 267 14.17 5.66 5.86
CA ASP A 267 14.46 6.87 6.64
C ASP A 267 13.21 7.67 6.99
N ARG A 268 13.29 8.35 8.14
CA ARG A 268 12.27 9.33 8.60
C ARG A 268 10.84 8.79 8.49
N THR A 269 10.69 7.48 8.72
CA THR A 269 9.37 6.83 8.74
C THR A 269 8.66 7.14 10.06
N THR A 270 7.44 7.64 9.99
CA THR A 270 6.60 7.88 11.15
C THR A 270 5.50 6.82 11.23
N VAL A 271 5.50 6.04 12.31
CA VAL A 271 4.43 5.08 12.62
C VAL A 271 3.65 5.61 13.82
N SER A 272 2.41 6.04 13.62
CA SER A 272 1.69 6.73 14.68
C SER A 272 0.20 6.40 14.76
N GLN A 273 -0.33 6.37 16.01
CA GLN A 273 -1.76 6.20 16.25
C GLN A 273 -2.36 4.91 15.64
N ASN A 274 -1.55 3.89 15.39
CA ASN A 274 -2.03 2.60 14.91
C ASN A 274 -2.49 1.73 16.09
N VAL A 275 -3.43 0.84 15.81
CA VAL A 275 -3.84 -0.25 16.71
C VAL A 275 -3.32 -1.55 16.11
N VAL A 276 -2.33 -2.16 16.78
CA VAL A 276 -1.60 -3.35 16.29
C VAL A 276 -1.72 -4.47 17.30
N THR A 277 -2.45 -5.54 16.96
CA THR A 277 -2.81 -6.58 17.92
C THR A 277 -2.83 -7.98 17.32
N GLY A 278 -2.50 -8.99 18.13
CA GLY A 278 -2.70 -10.39 17.74
C GLY A 278 -1.74 -10.92 16.65
N ASN A 279 -0.68 -10.17 16.32
CA ASN A 279 0.35 -10.63 15.38
C ASN A 279 1.36 -11.50 16.13
N ALA A 280 1.56 -12.74 15.70
CA ALA A 280 2.26 -13.74 16.49
C ALA A 280 3.75 -13.43 16.71
N PHE A 281 4.43 -12.78 15.77
CA PHE A 281 5.84 -12.44 15.89
C PHE A 281 6.06 -11.05 16.49
N THR A 282 5.58 -10.00 15.83
CA THR A 282 5.82 -8.65 16.32
C THR A 282 4.70 -7.68 15.98
N GLY A 283 4.45 -6.74 16.89
CA GLY A 283 3.50 -5.66 16.61
C GLY A 283 4.09 -4.65 15.64
N ILE A 284 5.15 -3.94 16.05
CA ILE A 284 5.85 -2.95 15.22
C ILE A 284 7.34 -3.21 15.32
N ALA A 285 8.01 -3.45 14.19
CA ALA A 285 9.44 -3.64 14.13
C ALA A 285 10.13 -2.54 13.30
N VAL A 286 11.33 -2.15 13.75
CA VAL A 286 12.25 -1.26 13.04
C VAL A 286 13.59 -1.98 12.92
N GLY A 287 14.12 -2.10 11.72
CA GLY A 287 15.38 -2.82 11.50
C GLY A 287 16.05 -2.55 10.17
N SER A 288 17.28 -3.05 10.05
CA SER A 288 18.08 -2.94 8.82
C SER A 288 17.59 -3.90 7.75
N THR A 289 17.69 -3.49 6.49
CA THR A 289 17.49 -4.39 5.34
C THR A 289 18.52 -5.53 5.33
N LEU A 290 19.69 -5.32 5.94
CA LEU A 290 20.68 -6.40 6.12
C LEU A 290 20.15 -7.58 6.93
N LEU A 291 19.22 -7.34 7.86
CA LEU A 291 18.56 -8.41 8.61
C LEU A 291 17.70 -9.28 7.70
N LEU A 292 16.90 -8.65 6.83
CA LEU A 292 16.10 -9.36 5.84
C LEU A 292 17.01 -10.13 4.87
N GLY A 293 18.09 -9.50 4.41
CA GLY A 293 19.11 -10.15 3.59
C GLY A 293 19.74 -11.37 4.26
N ALA A 294 20.04 -11.29 5.54
CA ALA A 294 20.58 -12.41 6.30
C ALA A 294 19.57 -13.58 6.39
N LEU A 295 18.27 -13.30 6.51
CA LEU A 295 17.23 -14.32 6.47
C LEU A 295 17.13 -14.98 5.08
N ALA A 296 17.35 -14.19 4.02
CA ALA A 296 17.39 -14.67 2.64
C ALA A 296 18.73 -15.34 2.25
N GLY A 297 19.71 -15.36 3.16
CA GLY A 297 21.05 -15.90 2.87
C GLY A 297 21.88 -15.03 1.92
N LEU A 298 21.52 -13.75 1.75
CA LEU A 298 22.24 -12.80 0.91
C LEU A 298 23.45 -12.22 1.68
N PRO A 299 24.60 -12.05 1.01
CA PRO A 299 25.76 -11.43 1.64
C PRO A 299 25.57 -9.91 1.76
N PRO A 300 26.23 -9.23 2.74
CA PRO A 300 26.11 -7.78 2.92
C PRO A 300 26.45 -6.95 1.67
N GLU A 301 27.32 -7.47 0.81
CA GLU A 301 27.73 -6.81 -0.44
C GLU A 301 26.58 -6.66 -1.45
N ALA A 302 25.54 -7.51 -1.34
CA ALA A 302 24.32 -7.37 -2.15
C ALA A 302 23.56 -6.06 -1.87
N PHE A 303 23.84 -5.41 -0.73
CA PHE A 303 23.22 -4.17 -0.28
C PHE A 303 24.13 -2.94 -0.45
N ALA A 304 25.23 -3.07 -1.19
CA ALA A 304 26.23 -1.99 -1.33
C ALA A 304 25.72 -0.76 -2.10
N ASP A 305 24.59 -0.88 -2.79
CA ASP A 305 24.00 0.19 -3.59
C ASP A 305 22.92 1.01 -2.84
N ILE A 306 22.63 0.66 -1.58
CA ILE A 306 21.68 1.37 -0.71
C ILE A 306 22.29 1.67 0.66
N GLU A 307 21.69 2.59 1.42
CA GLU A 307 21.91 2.71 2.86
C GLU A 307 20.88 1.81 3.58
N PRO A 308 21.28 0.66 4.16
CA PRO A 308 20.34 -0.37 4.58
C PRO A 308 19.75 -0.14 5.98
N ASN A 309 20.17 0.88 6.71
CA ASN A 309 19.74 1.09 8.09
C ASN A 309 18.65 2.18 8.16
N PRO A 310 17.61 2.00 9.00
CA PRO A 310 16.56 3.00 9.14
C PRO A 310 17.05 4.16 10.02
N ASP A 311 17.06 5.37 9.49
CA ASP A 311 17.42 6.57 10.24
C ASP A 311 16.19 7.46 10.53
N GLY A 312 16.09 7.94 11.78
CA GLY A 312 15.07 8.91 12.18
C GLY A 312 13.64 8.37 12.24
N ALA A 313 13.45 7.07 12.38
CA ALA A 313 12.13 6.49 12.54
C ALA A 313 11.47 6.95 13.86
N ARG A 314 10.21 7.35 13.79
CA ARG A 314 9.43 7.84 14.93
C ARG A 314 8.20 6.97 15.17
N ILE A 315 8.23 6.18 16.25
CA ILE A 315 7.15 5.25 16.60
C ILE A 315 6.38 5.85 17.78
N THR A 316 5.22 6.45 17.50
CA THR A 316 4.57 7.31 18.51
C THR A 316 3.06 7.07 18.65
N ARG A 317 2.56 7.08 19.88
CA ARG A 317 1.12 7.02 20.19
C ARG A 317 0.39 5.79 19.64
N ASN A 318 1.11 4.70 19.38
CA ASN A 318 0.50 3.45 18.94
C ASN A 318 -0.01 2.64 20.13
N VAL A 319 -1.01 1.81 19.89
CA VAL A 319 -1.43 0.73 20.79
C VAL A 319 -0.97 -0.57 20.13
N ALA A 320 0.16 -1.10 20.61
CA ALA A 320 0.69 -2.39 20.17
C ALA A 320 0.63 -3.35 21.35
N THR A 321 -0.34 -4.24 21.38
CA THR A 321 -0.57 -5.13 22.54
C THR A 321 -1.06 -6.50 22.11
N GLY A 322 -0.61 -7.54 22.86
CA GLY A 322 -0.99 -8.92 22.58
C GLY A 322 -0.34 -9.49 21.32
N ASN A 323 0.81 -8.91 20.91
CA ASN A 323 1.64 -9.45 19.86
C ASN A 323 2.79 -10.26 20.48
N GLY A 324 3.56 -10.98 19.64
CA GLY A 324 4.81 -11.62 20.07
C GLY A 324 4.64 -12.96 20.77
N ALA A 325 3.55 -13.68 20.50
CA ALA A 325 3.33 -15.02 21.10
C ALA A 325 4.35 -16.07 20.63
N ALA A 326 4.93 -15.91 19.43
CA ALA A 326 5.92 -16.82 18.86
C ALA A 326 6.79 -16.07 17.86
N SER A 327 8.11 -16.33 17.86
CA SER A 327 9.01 -15.79 16.84
C SER A 327 9.39 -16.86 15.82
N PRO A 328 9.24 -16.60 14.51
CA PRO A 328 9.78 -17.47 13.48
C PRO A 328 11.30 -17.29 13.32
N ILE A 329 11.91 -16.26 13.93
CA ILE A 329 13.33 -15.94 13.87
C ILE A 329 13.99 -16.37 15.18
N PRO A 330 14.86 -17.41 15.20
CA PRO A 330 15.36 -17.99 16.46
C PRO A 330 16.15 -17.03 17.36
N PHE A 331 16.76 -16.00 16.79
CA PHE A 331 17.61 -15.04 17.54
C PHE A 331 16.89 -13.72 17.86
N LEU A 332 15.64 -13.56 17.48
CA LEU A 332 14.81 -12.41 17.85
C LEU A 332 13.60 -12.86 18.68
N PRO A 333 13.28 -12.18 19.76
CA PRO A 333 12.07 -12.50 20.53
C PRO A 333 10.80 -12.03 19.84
N GLY A 334 9.70 -12.72 20.09
CA GLY A 334 8.37 -12.19 19.81
C GLY A 334 8.01 -11.09 20.81
N VAL A 335 7.65 -9.88 20.31
CA VAL A 335 7.36 -8.71 21.16
C VAL A 335 6.37 -7.74 20.50
N ASP A 336 5.76 -6.88 21.29
CA ASP A 336 4.91 -5.81 20.75
C ASP A 336 5.70 -4.74 19.97
N LEU A 337 6.89 -4.35 20.48
CA LEU A 337 7.77 -3.38 19.82
C LEU A 337 9.19 -3.95 19.70
N LEU A 338 9.71 -4.01 18.49
CA LEU A 338 11.02 -4.55 18.19
C LEU A 338 11.91 -3.50 17.51
N TRP A 339 13.17 -3.43 17.92
CA TRP A 339 14.24 -2.72 17.22
C TRP A 339 15.50 -3.56 17.21
N ASP A 340 16.10 -3.76 16.06
CA ASP A 340 17.32 -4.57 15.93
C ASP A 340 18.60 -3.84 16.37
N GLY A 341 18.48 -2.55 16.71
CA GLY A 341 19.60 -1.70 17.13
C GLY A 341 20.29 -0.96 15.98
N SER A 342 19.84 -1.16 14.75
CA SER A 342 20.41 -0.47 13.56
C SER A 342 19.89 0.95 13.40
N GLY A 343 20.62 1.74 12.59
CA GLY A 343 20.28 3.11 12.28
C GLY A 343 20.48 4.09 13.43
N THR A 344 20.22 5.35 13.16
CA THR A 344 20.40 6.46 14.11
C THR A 344 19.17 7.33 14.22
N GLY A 345 18.98 7.99 15.39
CA GLY A 345 17.86 8.91 15.60
C GLY A 345 16.47 8.27 15.68
N ASN A 346 16.40 6.95 15.71
CA ASN A 346 15.15 6.22 15.89
C ASN A 346 14.62 6.40 17.31
N CYS A 347 13.32 6.62 17.50
CA CYS A 347 12.77 6.91 18.80
C CYS A 347 11.31 6.47 18.99
N TRP A 348 10.95 6.20 20.26
CA TRP A 348 9.64 5.72 20.67
C TRP A 348 9.03 6.65 21.73
N GLU A 349 7.81 7.09 21.53
CA GLU A 349 7.14 8.00 22.48
C GLU A 349 5.64 7.71 22.60
N ARG A 350 5.13 7.68 23.83
CA ARG A 350 3.69 7.57 24.13
C ARG A 350 2.99 6.35 23.53
N ASN A 351 3.72 5.27 23.27
CA ASN A 351 3.10 4.01 22.85
C ASN A 351 2.56 3.24 24.07
N ARG A 352 1.47 2.54 23.88
CA ARG A 352 0.96 1.55 24.82
C ARG A 352 1.35 0.17 24.32
N PHE A 353 2.15 -0.57 25.08
CA PHE A 353 2.65 -1.90 24.74
C PHE A 353 2.90 -2.73 26.02
N GLY A 354 3.00 -4.04 25.89
CA GLY A 354 3.30 -4.96 26.99
C GLY A 354 4.76 -5.42 26.99
N SER A 355 5.39 -5.52 25.81
CA SER A 355 6.76 -6.04 25.64
C SER A 355 7.55 -5.28 24.59
N SER A 356 8.88 -5.20 24.76
CA SER A 356 9.77 -4.60 23.77
C SER A 356 11.14 -5.26 23.75
N TYR A 357 11.82 -5.16 22.61
CA TYR A 357 13.21 -5.54 22.47
C TYR A 357 13.94 -4.50 21.59
N PRO A 358 15.09 -3.95 22.09
CA PRO A 358 15.54 -4.06 23.48
C PRO A 358 14.60 -3.39 24.48
N ALA A 359 14.88 -3.55 25.76
CA ALA A 359 14.19 -2.83 26.82
C ALA A 359 15.23 -2.12 27.70
N PRO A 360 15.18 -0.77 27.85
CA PRO A 360 14.21 0.15 27.24
C PRO A 360 14.53 0.49 25.76
N LEU A 361 13.51 0.93 25.02
CA LEU A 361 13.68 1.55 23.71
C LEU A 361 14.10 3.02 23.86
N PRO A 362 14.83 3.62 22.89
CA PRO A 362 15.20 5.04 22.91
C PRO A 362 13.99 5.96 22.94
N ALA A 363 13.97 6.91 23.86
CA ALA A 363 12.91 7.92 23.90
C ALA A 363 13.13 9.02 22.86
N CYS A 364 12.03 9.58 22.31
CA CYS A 364 12.14 10.74 21.45
C CYS A 364 12.60 11.95 22.26
N VAL A 365 13.68 12.60 21.82
CA VAL A 365 14.10 13.89 22.35
C VAL A 365 13.22 14.97 21.75
N ASN A 366 12.56 15.75 22.57
CA ASN A 366 11.83 16.91 22.08
C ASN A 366 12.84 17.86 21.42
N ALA A 367 12.66 18.15 20.13
CA ALA A 367 13.36 19.28 19.53
C ALA A 367 12.94 20.54 20.29
N SER A 368 13.88 21.10 21.03
CA SER A 368 13.71 22.32 21.81
C SER A 368 13.50 23.54 20.90
#